data_7c3141dbd97e0ee182c9cfd6afe31df2
#
_entry.id   7c3141dbd97e0ee182c9cfd6afe31df2
#
_cell.length_a   1.000
_cell.length_b   1.000
_cell.length_c   1.000
_cell.angle_alpha   90.00
_cell.angle_beta   90.00
_cell.angle_gamma   90.00
#
_symmetry.space_group_name_H-M   'P 1'
#
loop_
_entity.id
_entity.type
_entity.pdbx_description
1 polymer ?
#
loop_
_entity_poly.entity_id
_entity_poly.type
_entity_poly.pdbx_seq_one_letter_code
_entity_poly.pdbx_strand_id
1 'polypeptide(L)'
;MSPHRETTGDESATTTVPQNGTNGAAAPELVAVPTNGAAVKAPETLAVQNGANLRVKPIQRSSHLVAADLDGEFDLICVGFGPASLSVAIALHDTLAAGKKLRPDGSSPKVLFLEKQTRFAWHAGMLLPGAKMQISFIKDLATLRDPRSHFTFLNYLHQHDRLVDFTNLSTFLPARVEYEDYMRWCSAHFEHLAQYDHEVVSVTPAVKKADTVKLFAVEARNNVNGQVQTFRGRNIMLATGGKPSFPKSFPVKHPRILHSSQYAYMVPQILTDKNAAYKVVVVGAGQSAAEIFHNIQNLYPNSSTQLVMRQEFLKPSDDSPFVNSIFNPEYIDALFPKSAKGRSEFLVDARATNYGVVRLELIEELFERMYAQKRVLGPDERTWPHRIMGCRQISNIEPHGDRLEVKIHGLSDGVVNSADEEILSADLIIAATGYQRNAHIDMLRGTWEMLPKAVPGTAMFNKGVTGWNVDTEQGERKLAVGRDYRVQYKAGSVAGDAGIWLQGCCEGTHGLSDTLLSVLATRSGEMVQSIFGTEH
;
A
#
# COMPACT_ATOMS: atom_id res chain seq x y z
N MET A 1 51.66 2.68 -4.54
CA MET A 1 52.91 3.39 -4.16
C MET A 1 52.53 4.28 -2.99
N SER A 2 52.88 3.80 -1.78
CA SER A 2 52.91 4.64 -0.57
C SER A 2 54.19 5.44 -0.54
N PRO A 3 54.27 6.47 0.33
CA PRO A 3 55.21 6.31 1.41
C PRO A 3 54.70 6.67 2.80
N HIS A 4 55.25 5.90 3.75
CA HIS A 4 55.29 6.11 5.18
C HIS A 4 55.84 7.48 5.63
N ARG A 5 55.42 7.92 6.81
CA ARG A 5 56.30 8.56 7.78
C ARG A 5 55.82 8.30 9.22
N GLU A 6 56.66 7.58 9.95
CA GLU A 6 56.65 7.47 11.42
C GLU A 6 57.20 8.77 12.04
N THR A 7 56.68 9.13 13.21
CA THR A 7 57.51 9.73 14.28
C THR A 7 56.93 9.36 15.64
N THR A 8 57.81 8.80 16.41
CA THR A 8 57.83 8.40 17.82
C THR A 8 57.67 9.58 18.78
N GLY A 9 57.08 9.33 19.96
CA GLY A 9 57.07 10.22 21.11
C GLY A 9 56.39 9.57 22.30
N ASP A 10 57.21 8.95 23.12
CA ASP A 10 56.95 8.31 24.43
C ASP A 10 56.73 9.38 25.52
N GLU A 11 55.69 9.24 26.37
CA GLU A 11 55.74 9.69 27.75
C GLU A 11 54.68 8.98 28.60
N SER A 12 55.22 8.18 29.53
CA SER A 12 54.57 7.46 30.60
C SER A 12 54.06 8.40 31.68
N ALA A 13 52.78 8.25 32.10
CA ALA A 13 52.33 8.72 33.39
C ALA A 13 51.51 7.63 34.09
N THR A 14 52.17 6.95 34.98
CA THR A 14 51.58 6.09 36.01
C THR A 14 50.72 6.91 36.98
N THR A 15 49.47 6.51 37.13
CA THR A 15 48.67 6.90 38.31
C THR A 15 47.98 5.67 38.92
N THR A 16 48.31 5.46 40.15
CA THR A 16 47.96 4.42 41.11
C THR A 16 46.44 4.28 41.32
N VAL A 17 46.02 3.01 41.31
CA VAL A 17 44.68 2.55 41.76
C VAL A 17 44.70 2.37 43.29
N PRO A 18 43.72 2.85 44.06
CA PRO A 18 43.46 2.36 45.41
C PRO A 18 42.49 1.17 45.33
N GLN A 19 42.95 0.04 45.83
CA GLN A 19 42.08 -1.07 46.23
C GLN A 19 41.36 -0.66 47.53
N ASN A 20 40.03 -0.78 47.56
CA ASN A 20 39.33 -1.18 48.80
C ASN A 20 37.88 -1.60 48.51
N GLY A 21 37.50 -2.72 49.13
CA GLY A 21 36.16 -2.96 49.63
C GLY A 21 35.29 -3.94 48.87
N THR A 22 35.45 -5.21 49.17
CA THR A 22 34.44 -6.24 49.01
C THR A 22 33.13 -5.84 49.71
N ASN A 23 32.05 -5.62 48.92
CA ASN A 23 30.71 -5.80 49.44
C ASN A 23 29.86 -6.42 48.30
N GLY A 24 29.39 -7.64 48.60
CA GLY A 24 28.46 -8.36 47.77
C GLY A 24 27.14 -7.56 47.66
N ALA A 25 26.84 -7.12 46.47
CA ALA A 25 25.50 -6.64 46.11
C ALA A 25 24.76 -7.79 45.42
N ALA A 26 23.72 -8.26 46.10
CA ALA A 26 22.74 -9.19 45.57
C ALA A 26 22.14 -8.64 44.26
N ALA A 27 21.85 -9.55 43.33
CA ALA A 27 21.07 -9.26 42.14
C ALA A 27 19.75 -8.59 42.54
N PRO A 28 19.27 -7.58 41.78
CA PRO A 28 17.97 -6.99 42.06
C PRO A 28 16.89 -8.05 41.89
N GLU A 29 16.18 -8.37 42.97
CA GLU A 29 14.93 -9.10 42.97
C GLU A 29 13.94 -8.38 42.02
N LEU A 30 13.37 -9.14 41.10
CA LEU A 30 12.21 -8.72 40.36
C LEU A 30 11.08 -8.40 41.35
N VAL A 31 10.81 -7.11 41.54
CA VAL A 31 9.66 -6.65 42.31
C VAL A 31 8.40 -7.17 41.64
N ALA A 32 7.74 -8.12 42.27
CA ALA A 32 6.43 -8.60 41.89
C ALA A 32 5.45 -7.42 41.92
N VAL A 33 4.88 -7.07 40.78
CA VAL A 33 3.76 -6.13 40.70
C VAL A 33 2.57 -6.76 41.42
N PRO A 34 1.93 -6.05 42.38
CA PRO A 34 0.81 -6.60 43.11
C PRO A 34 -0.36 -6.86 42.18
N THR A 35 -0.82 -8.11 42.17
CA THR A 35 -2.07 -8.54 41.53
C THR A 35 -3.26 -8.04 42.35
N ASN A 36 -3.64 -6.79 42.19
CA ASN A 36 -4.96 -6.34 42.57
C ASN A 36 -5.88 -6.53 41.36
N GLY A 37 -6.87 -7.41 41.51
CA GLY A 37 -7.86 -7.78 40.50
C GLY A 37 -8.85 -6.65 40.12
N ALA A 38 -8.32 -5.60 39.53
CA ALA A 38 -9.08 -4.72 38.67
C ALA A 38 -8.76 -5.19 37.24
N ALA A 39 -9.77 -5.71 36.55
CA ALA A 39 -9.67 -6.06 35.14
C ALA A 39 -9.16 -4.83 34.39
N VAL A 40 -7.85 -4.83 34.08
CA VAL A 40 -7.30 -3.90 33.11
C VAL A 40 -8.05 -4.24 31.81
N LYS A 41 -9.00 -3.39 31.41
CA LYS A 41 -9.61 -3.47 30.08
C LYS A 41 -8.44 -3.59 29.10
N ALA A 42 -8.40 -4.70 28.38
CA ALA A 42 -7.47 -4.86 27.27
C ALA A 42 -7.50 -3.56 26.46
N PRO A 43 -6.36 -3.04 25.96
CA PRO A 43 -6.41 -1.91 25.05
C PRO A 43 -7.34 -2.33 23.92
N GLU A 44 -8.54 -1.73 23.92
CA GLU A 44 -9.49 -1.90 22.84
C GLU A 44 -8.68 -1.64 21.58
N THR A 45 -8.75 -2.56 20.65
CA THR A 45 -7.99 -2.56 19.41
C THR A 45 -7.99 -1.15 18.83
N LEU A 46 -6.86 -0.47 18.85
CA LEU A 46 -6.69 0.91 18.37
C LEU A 46 -7.28 1.14 16.97
N ALA A 47 -7.40 0.08 16.18
CA ALA A 47 -8.01 0.12 14.85
C ALA A 47 -9.54 0.33 14.84
N VAL A 48 -10.25 0.02 15.93
CA VAL A 48 -11.72 0.18 16.01
C VAL A 48 -12.10 1.43 16.76
N GLN A 49 -11.26 1.92 17.68
CA GLN A 49 -11.55 3.12 18.49
C GLN A 49 -11.13 4.43 17.82
N ASN A 50 -10.21 4.43 16.86
CA ASN A 50 -9.76 5.66 16.21
C ASN A 50 -10.84 6.36 15.36
N GLY A 51 -12.01 5.76 15.18
CA GLY A 51 -13.15 6.42 14.55
C GLY A 51 -14.03 7.27 15.49
N ALA A 52 -13.93 7.13 16.82
CA ALA A 52 -14.94 7.68 17.71
C ALA A 52 -14.47 8.76 18.69
N ASN A 53 -13.16 8.96 18.92
CA ASN A 53 -12.67 9.83 20.01
C ASN A 53 -11.51 10.77 19.69
N LEU A 54 -11.14 10.96 18.45
CA LEU A 54 -10.41 12.18 18.11
C LEU A 54 -11.40 13.34 18.33
N ARG A 55 -11.08 14.23 19.27
CA ARG A 55 -11.70 15.55 19.32
C ARG A 55 -11.26 16.31 18.06
N VAL A 56 -11.78 15.89 16.93
CA VAL A 56 -11.66 16.64 15.68
C VAL A 56 -12.39 17.95 15.96
N LYS A 57 -11.65 19.07 16.05
CA LYS A 57 -12.25 20.39 15.99
C LYS A 57 -13.21 20.37 14.80
N PRO A 58 -14.44 20.90 14.91
CA PRO A 58 -15.37 20.90 13.79
C PRO A 58 -14.63 21.41 12.56
N ILE A 59 -14.52 20.57 11.53
CA ILE A 59 -13.84 20.95 10.30
C ILE A 59 -14.69 22.03 9.68
N GLN A 60 -14.21 23.26 9.70
CA GLN A 60 -14.80 24.32 8.93
C GLN A 60 -14.64 23.90 7.47
N ARG A 61 -15.74 23.54 6.80
CA ARG A 61 -15.72 23.12 5.39
C ARG A 61 -15.10 24.23 4.56
N SER A 62 -13.85 24.06 4.20
CA SER A 62 -13.07 25.06 3.42
C SER A 62 -12.71 24.54 2.03
N SER A 63 -13.42 23.51 1.54
CA SER A 63 -13.21 23.07 0.16
C SER A 63 -13.82 24.08 -0.83
N HIS A 64 -13.01 24.47 -1.81
CA HIS A 64 -13.51 25.26 -2.95
C HIS A 64 -14.34 24.40 -3.93
N LEU A 65 -14.37 23.08 -3.73
CA LEU A 65 -15.20 22.17 -4.51
C LEU A 65 -16.60 22.09 -3.90
N VAL A 66 -17.62 22.11 -4.75
CA VAL A 66 -19.03 22.13 -4.37
C VAL A 66 -19.69 20.83 -4.82
N ALA A 67 -20.53 20.25 -3.95
CA ALA A 67 -21.33 19.08 -4.32
C ALA A 67 -22.24 19.41 -5.52
N ALA A 68 -22.34 18.48 -6.45
CA ALA A 68 -23.23 18.56 -7.60
C ALA A 68 -24.41 17.58 -7.42
N ASP A 69 -25.47 17.84 -8.19
CA ASP A 69 -26.60 16.92 -8.29
C ASP A 69 -26.13 15.58 -8.89
N LEU A 70 -26.49 14.47 -8.21
CA LEU A 70 -26.07 13.13 -8.60
C LEU A 70 -26.70 12.66 -9.92
N ASP A 71 -27.84 13.21 -10.30
CA ASP A 71 -28.51 12.92 -11.58
C ASP A 71 -27.92 13.74 -12.76
N GLY A 72 -27.04 14.69 -12.44
CA GLY A 72 -26.39 15.56 -13.42
C GLY A 72 -25.20 14.94 -14.13
N GLU A 73 -24.57 15.77 -14.98
CA GLU A 73 -23.30 15.43 -15.63
C GLU A 73 -22.14 15.96 -14.81
N PHE A 74 -21.12 15.11 -14.62
CA PHE A 74 -19.89 15.45 -13.91
C PHE A 74 -18.77 15.80 -14.88
N ASP A 75 -17.94 16.77 -14.50
CA ASP A 75 -16.70 17.07 -15.22
C ASP A 75 -15.65 15.98 -14.94
N LEU A 76 -15.65 15.42 -13.73
CA LEU A 76 -14.76 14.32 -13.31
C LEU A 76 -15.45 13.35 -12.36
N ILE A 77 -15.41 12.06 -12.68
CA ILE A 77 -15.76 10.98 -11.74
C ILE A 77 -14.49 10.19 -11.41
N CYS A 78 -14.17 10.08 -10.12
CA CYS A 78 -13.06 9.27 -9.63
C CYS A 78 -13.58 7.95 -9.08
N VAL A 79 -13.05 6.84 -9.56
CA VAL A 79 -13.37 5.48 -9.12
C VAL A 79 -12.37 5.03 -8.07
N GLY A 80 -12.82 4.91 -6.83
CA GLY A 80 -12.02 4.78 -5.62
C GLY A 80 -11.73 6.14 -4.99
N PHE A 81 -11.89 6.24 -3.66
CA PHE A 81 -11.54 7.44 -2.89
C PHE A 81 -10.41 7.13 -1.89
N GLY A 82 -9.34 6.50 -2.41
CA GLY A 82 -8.08 6.32 -1.69
C GLY A 82 -7.12 7.50 -1.86
N PRO A 83 -5.86 7.36 -1.40
CA PRO A 83 -4.86 8.45 -1.43
C PRO A 83 -4.65 9.09 -2.81
N ALA A 84 -4.75 8.31 -3.89
CA ALA A 84 -4.58 8.82 -5.24
C ALA A 84 -5.68 9.82 -5.64
N SER A 85 -6.96 9.47 -5.43
CA SER A 85 -8.09 10.37 -5.69
C SER A 85 -8.13 11.52 -4.68
N LEU A 86 -7.78 11.28 -3.43
CA LEU A 86 -7.70 12.32 -2.41
C LEU A 86 -6.65 13.38 -2.78
N SER A 87 -5.47 12.97 -3.28
CA SER A 87 -4.45 13.91 -3.75
C SER A 87 -4.94 14.76 -4.93
N VAL A 88 -5.78 14.19 -5.83
CA VAL A 88 -6.42 14.97 -6.92
C VAL A 88 -7.46 15.95 -6.35
N ALA A 89 -8.27 15.56 -5.36
CA ALA A 89 -9.20 16.48 -4.69
C ALA A 89 -8.45 17.69 -4.08
N ILE A 90 -7.31 17.43 -3.43
CA ILE A 90 -6.44 18.46 -2.87
C ILE A 90 -5.86 19.35 -3.99
N ALA A 91 -5.38 18.77 -5.09
CA ALA A 91 -4.83 19.54 -6.20
C ALA A 91 -5.88 20.45 -6.88
N LEU A 92 -7.11 19.96 -7.03
CA LEU A 92 -8.25 20.76 -7.52
C LEU A 92 -8.57 21.91 -6.57
N HIS A 93 -8.63 21.62 -5.26
CA HIS A 93 -8.84 22.66 -4.23
C HIS A 93 -7.77 23.74 -4.28
N ASP A 94 -6.49 23.35 -4.28
CA ASP A 94 -5.36 24.29 -4.27
C ASP A 94 -5.33 25.15 -5.54
N THR A 95 -5.69 24.55 -6.70
CA THR A 95 -5.80 25.25 -7.98
C THR A 95 -6.88 26.35 -7.93
N LEU A 96 -8.06 26.02 -7.37
CA LEU A 96 -9.15 26.98 -7.19
C LEU A 96 -8.81 28.04 -6.13
N ALA A 97 -8.18 27.65 -5.02
CA ALA A 97 -7.72 28.55 -3.97
C ALA A 97 -6.68 29.57 -4.49
N ALA A 98 -5.87 29.18 -5.46
CA ALA A 98 -4.94 30.05 -6.17
C ALA A 98 -5.62 30.98 -7.20
N GLY A 99 -6.95 30.94 -7.33
CA GLY A 99 -7.74 31.76 -8.25
C GLY A 99 -7.69 31.29 -9.72
N LYS A 100 -7.14 30.10 -10.00
CA LYS A 100 -7.11 29.54 -11.35
C LYS A 100 -8.47 28.95 -11.71
N LYS A 101 -8.86 29.05 -12.98
CA LYS A 101 -10.12 28.52 -13.49
C LYS A 101 -9.92 27.09 -13.99
N LEU A 102 -10.76 26.18 -13.55
CA LEU A 102 -10.80 24.80 -14.02
C LEU A 102 -11.89 24.58 -15.09
N ARG A 103 -12.84 25.51 -15.21
CA ARG A 103 -13.87 25.53 -16.25
C ARG A 103 -13.81 26.87 -16.99
N PRO A 104 -14.15 26.91 -18.29
CA PRO A 104 -14.13 28.15 -19.08
C PRO A 104 -15.01 29.26 -18.51
N ASP A 105 -16.15 28.89 -17.89
CA ASP A 105 -17.09 29.81 -17.25
C ASP A 105 -16.65 30.30 -15.86
N GLY A 106 -15.53 29.75 -15.33
CA GLY A 106 -14.99 30.05 -14.00
C GLY A 106 -15.77 29.43 -12.85
N SER A 107 -16.79 28.62 -13.11
CA SER A 107 -17.49 27.87 -12.05
C SER A 107 -16.61 26.75 -11.51
N SER A 108 -16.94 26.27 -10.28
CA SER A 108 -16.30 25.09 -9.70
C SER A 108 -16.63 23.85 -10.53
N PRO A 109 -15.65 22.97 -10.80
CA PRO A 109 -15.90 21.73 -11.52
C PRO A 109 -16.82 20.81 -10.69
N LYS A 110 -17.69 20.08 -11.37
CA LYS A 110 -18.54 19.05 -10.77
C LYS A 110 -17.73 17.75 -10.65
N VAL A 111 -17.38 17.39 -9.43
CA VAL A 111 -16.52 16.21 -9.14
C VAL A 111 -17.27 15.23 -8.26
N LEU A 112 -17.13 13.93 -8.55
CA LEU A 112 -17.71 12.85 -7.77
C LEU A 112 -16.66 11.79 -7.48
N PHE A 113 -16.59 11.33 -6.23
CA PHE A 113 -15.79 10.18 -5.82
C PHE A 113 -16.70 9.01 -5.48
N LEU A 114 -16.48 7.85 -6.12
CA LEU A 114 -17.23 6.62 -5.85
C LEU A 114 -16.31 5.64 -5.11
N GLU A 115 -16.65 5.29 -3.86
CA GLU A 115 -15.85 4.42 -3.02
C GLU A 115 -16.67 3.22 -2.55
N LYS A 116 -16.10 2.01 -2.71
CA LYS A 116 -16.78 0.77 -2.31
C LYS A 116 -16.79 0.50 -0.81
N GLN A 117 -15.88 1.12 -0.05
CA GLN A 117 -15.83 1.02 1.40
C GLN A 117 -16.87 1.94 2.04
N THR A 118 -17.21 1.69 3.30
CA THR A 118 -18.18 2.47 4.07
C THR A 118 -17.65 3.83 4.52
N ARG A 119 -16.35 4.05 4.39
CA ARG A 119 -15.63 5.28 4.77
C ARG A 119 -14.24 5.30 4.14
N PHE A 120 -13.58 6.46 4.20
CA PHE A 120 -12.17 6.55 3.84
C PHE A 120 -11.33 5.62 4.72
N ALA A 121 -10.48 4.81 4.12
CA ALA A 121 -9.50 3.97 4.82
C ALA A 121 -8.31 3.65 3.91
N TRP A 122 -7.10 3.73 4.47
CA TRP A 122 -5.89 3.37 3.75
C TRP A 122 -5.14 2.26 4.47
N HIS A 123 -5.03 1.09 3.80
CA HIS A 123 -4.35 -0.10 4.34
C HIS A 123 -4.72 -0.45 5.78
N ALA A 124 -5.96 -0.17 6.18
CA ALA A 124 -6.40 -0.26 7.57
C ALA A 124 -6.21 -1.64 8.21
N GLY A 125 -6.18 -2.72 7.40
CA GLY A 125 -5.83 -4.07 7.85
C GLY A 125 -4.37 -4.26 8.25
N MET A 126 -3.50 -3.30 7.98
CA MET A 126 -2.05 -3.32 8.27
C MET A 126 -1.61 -2.15 9.17
N LEU A 127 -2.52 -1.52 9.89
CA LEU A 127 -2.20 -0.51 10.90
C LEU A 127 -1.78 -1.20 12.20
N LEU A 128 -0.61 -1.80 12.19
CA LEU A 128 -0.06 -2.54 13.33
C LEU A 128 0.61 -1.61 14.33
N PRO A 129 0.55 -1.92 15.64
CA PRO A 129 1.30 -1.20 16.65
C PRO A 129 2.80 -1.13 16.32
N GLY A 130 3.38 0.07 16.38
CA GLY A 130 4.80 0.29 16.08
C GLY A 130 5.16 0.34 14.59
N ALA A 131 4.24 0.03 13.68
CA ALA A 131 4.49 0.13 12.24
C ALA A 131 4.72 1.59 11.81
N LYS A 132 5.82 1.83 11.10
CA LYS A 132 6.21 3.15 10.58
C LYS A 132 6.01 3.23 9.07
N MET A 133 5.90 4.45 8.58
CA MET A 133 5.98 4.73 7.14
C MET A 133 7.37 4.36 6.63
N GLN A 134 7.45 3.97 5.34
CA GLN A 134 8.72 3.71 4.65
C GLN A 134 9.14 4.88 3.74
N ILE A 135 8.41 5.99 3.83
CA ILE A 135 8.70 7.24 3.11
C ILE A 135 8.68 8.41 4.07
N SER A 136 9.45 9.45 3.74
CA SER A 136 9.43 10.70 4.47
C SER A 136 8.03 11.33 4.46
N PHE A 137 7.63 11.94 5.58
CA PHE A 137 6.38 12.68 5.69
C PHE A 137 6.28 13.86 4.72
N ILE A 138 7.41 14.38 4.21
CA ILE A 138 7.45 15.42 3.16
C ILE A 138 6.86 14.91 1.83
N LYS A 139 6.89 13.59 1.60
CA LYS A 139 6.22 12.96 0.45
C LYS A 139 4.73 12.70 0.76
N ASP A 140 4.06 13.71 1.30
CA ASP A 140 2.63 13.74 1.59
C ASP A 140 1.78 14.02 0.34
N LEU A 141 0.49 14.31 0.52
CA LEU A 141 -0.45 14.50 -0.60
C LEU A 141 -0.32 15.87 -1.29
N ALA A 142 0.48 16.79 -0.75
CA ALA A 142 0.53 18.19 -1.20
C ALA A 142 1.95 18.76 -1.33
N THR A 143 2.83 18.53 -0.34
CA THR A 143 4.07 19.30 -0.14
C THR A 143 4.96 19.37 -1.37
N LEU A 144 5.16 18.24 -2.09
CA LEU A 144 6.03 18.25 -3.28
C LEU A 144 5.44 19.01 -4.48
N ARG A 145 4.13 19.31 -4.47
CA ARG A 145 3.47 20.16 -5.48
C ARG A 145 3.41 21.61 -5.01
N ASP A 146 2.91 21.83 -3.80
CA ASP A 146 2.83 23.14 -3.16
C ASP A 146 3.05 23.01 -1.64
N PRO A 147 4.22 23.38 -1.11
CA PRO A 147 4.50 23.28 0.32
C PRO A 147 3.65 24.24 1.17
N ARG A 148 2.94 25.18 0.57
CA ARG A 148 2.03 26.12 1.26
C ARG A 148 0.59 25.61 1.29
N SER A 149 0.30 24.46 0.68
CA SER A 149 -1.04 23.86 0.71
C SER A 149 -1.53 23.67 2.15
N HIS A 150 -2.82 23.91 2.35
CA HIS A 150 -3.48 23.59 3.64
C HIS A 150 -3.32 22.13 4.02
N PHE A 151 -3.20 21.23 3.06
CA PHE A 151 -3.22 19.77 3.21
C PHE A 151 -1.84 19.14 3.38
N THR A 152 -0.83 19.88 3.82
CA THR A 152 0.47 19.30 4.16
C THR A 152 0.41 18.55 5.49
N PHE A 153 1.25 17.51 5.64
CA PHE A 153 1.37 16.76 6.90
C PHE A 153 1.82 17.67 8.07
N LEU A 154 2.69 18.63 7.80
CA LEU A 154 3.11 19.60 8.81
C LEU A 154 1.96 20.48 9.29
N ASN A 155 1.09 20.95 8.38
CA ASN A 155 -0.08 21.72 8.77
C ASN A 155 -1.10 20.86 9.55
N TYR A 156 -1.28 19.58 9.17
CA TYR A 156 -2.08 18.65 9.95
C TYR A 156 -1.58 18.53 11.40
N LEU A 157 -0.28 18.36 11.60
CA LEU A 157 0.31 18.33 12.95
C LEU A 157 0.09 19.64 13.70
N HIS A 158 0.26 20.79 13.02
CA HIS A 158 0.03 22.12 13.59
C HIS A 158 -1.43 22.30 14.02
N GLN A 159 -2.39 21.92 13.18
CA GLN A 159 -3.82 22.02 13.49
C GLN A 159 -4.26 21.15 14.68
N HIS A 160 -3.48 20.12 15.02
CA HIS A 160 -3.74 19.20 16.12
C HIS A 160 -2.83 19.44 17.32
N ASP A 161 -2.10 20.56 17.37
CA ASP A 161 -1.18 20.94 18.45
C ASP A 161 -0.08 19.89 18.72
N ARG A 162 0.36 19.14 17.67
CA ARG A 162 1.35 18.05 17.77
C ARG A 162 2.68 18.33 17.05
N LEU A 163 2.80 19.48 16.38
CA LEU A 163 3.98 19.77 15.54
C LEU A 163 5.29 19.78 16.36
N VAL A 164 5.28 20.40 17.53
CA VAL A 164 6.47 20.48 18.39
C VAL A 164 6.86 19.10 18.91
N ASP A 165 5.88 18.33 19.40
CA ASP A 165 6.12 16.98 19.93
C ASP A 165 6.64 16.05 18.84
N PHE A 166 6.07 16.13 17.64
CA PHE A 166 6.54 15.36 16.49
C PHE A 166 8.00 15.72 16.11
N THR A 167 8.34 17.01 16.16
CA THR A 167 9.71 17.47 15.88
C THR A 167 10.72 16.84 16.88
N ASN A 168 10.33 16.69 18.14
CA ASN A 168 11.16 16.07 19.17
C ASN A 168 11.41 14.57 18.96
N LEU A 169 10.60 13.89 18.11
CA LEU A 169 10.86 12.50 17.70
C LEU A 169 12.07 12.36 16.77
N SER A 170 12.58 13.47 16.21
CA SER A 170 13.74 13.50 15.30
C SER A 170 13.65 12.46 14.16
N THR A 171 12.47 12.30 13.58
CA THR A 171 12.23 11.30 12.52
C THR A 171 11.53 11.90 11.30
N PHE A 172 11.89 11.41 10.12
CA PHE A 172 11.15 11.66 8.89
C PHE A 172 10.06 10.61 8.61
N LEU A 173 10.03 9.53 9.40
CA LEU A 173 9.16 8.39 9.18
C LEU A 173 8.10 8.32 10.29
N PRO A 174 6.91 8.92 10.09
CA PRO A 174 5.85 8.90 11.07
C PRO A 174 5.31 7.48 11.31
N ALA A 175 4.61 7.29 12.43
CA ALA A 175 3.82 6.08 12.62
C ALA A 175 2.76 5.95 11.49
N ARG A 176 2.54 4.72 11.03
CA ARG A 176 1.58 4.46 9.94
C ARG A 176 0.15 4.88 10.35
N VAL A 177 -0.21 4.69 11.61
CA VAL A 177 -1.51 5.15 12.15
C VAL A 177 -1.65 6.66 12.10
N GLU A 178 -0.60 7.43 12.40
CA GLU A 178 -0.62 8.89 12.35
C GLU A 178 -0.72 9.41 10.92
N TYR A 179 -0.06 8.75 9.98
CA TYR A 179 -0.15 9.11 8.57
C TYR A 179 -1.53 8.77 7.98
N GLU A 180 -2.16 7.70 8.44
CA GLU A 180 -3.55 7.38 8.07
C GLU A 180 -4.54 8.39 8.67
N ASP A 181 -4.34 8.82 9.92
CA ASP A 181 -5.12 9.89 10.55
C ASP A 181 -5.01 11.21 9.78
N TYR A 182 -3.80 11.55 9.30
CA TYR A 182 -3.59 12.69 8.40
C TYR A 182 -4.42 12.57 7.13
N MET A 183 -4.37 11.42 6.45
CA MET A 183 -5.15 11.22 5.21
C MET A 183 -6.66 11.27 5.48
N ARG A 184 -7.11 10.77 6.62
CA ARG A 184 -8.51 10.84 7.05
C ARG A 184 -8.92 12.29 7.34
N TRP A 185 -8.05 13.06 7.98
CA TRP A 185 -8.25 14.49 8.16
C TRP A 185 -8.39 15.21 6.81
N CYS A 186 -7.53 14.92 5.84
CA CYS A 186 -7.65 15.46 4.49
C CYS A 186 -8.99 15.07 3.84
N SER A 187 -9.36 13.78 3.91
CA SER A 187 -10.58 13.27 3.25
C SER A 187 -11.85 13.89 3.79
N ALA A 188 -11.89 14.22 5.09
CA ALA A 188 -13.05 14.84 5.73
C ALA A 188 -13.43 16.20 5.12
N HIS A 189 -12.50 16.92 4.49
CA HIS A 189 -12.78 18.16 3.77
C HIS A 189 -13.54 17.94 2.45
N PHE A 190 -13.56 16.72 1.93
CA PHE A 190 -14.12 16.35 0.63
C PHE A 190 -15.23 15.29 0.74
N GLU A 191 -15.67 14.92 1.93
CA GLU A 191 -16.72 13.90 2.14
C GLU A 191 -18.04 14.23 1.44
N HIS A 192 -18.37 15.51 1.29
CA HIS A 192 -19.55 15.96 0.58
C HIS A 192 -19.53 15.68 -0.93
N LEU A 193 -18.38 15.25 -1.48
CA LEU A 193 -18.20 14.86 -2.88
C LEU A 193 -18.11 13.34 -3.04
N ALA A 194 -18.13 12.57 -1.94
CA ALA A 194 -17.93 11.13 -1.95
C ALA A 194 -19.24 10.37 -1.76
N GLN A 195 -19.43 9.33 -2.57
CA GLN A 195 -20.46 8.31 -2.37
C GLN A 195 -19.76 7.03 -1.92
N TYR A 196 -19.83 6.75 -0.62
CA TYR A 196 -19.35 5.50 -0.02
C TYR A 196 -20.32 4.35 -0.29
N ASP A 197 -19.88 3.12 -0.04
CA ASP A 197 -20.64 1.90 -0.32
C ASP A 197 -21.02 1.71 -1.80
N HIS A 198 -20.34 2.39 -2.72
CA HIS A 198 -20.60 2.34 -4.16
C HIS A 198 -19.43 1.67 -4.91
N GLU A 199 -19.62 0.39 -5.24
CA GLU A 199 -18.65 -0.37 -6.05
C GLU A 199 -18.92 -0.14 -7.54
N VAL A 200 -18.00 0.54 -8.23
CA VAL A 200 -18.08 0.69 -9.68
C VAL A 200 -17.84 -0.65 -10.36
N VAL A 201 -18.76 -1.05 -11.22
CA VAL A 201 -18.75 -2.32 -11.93
C VAL A 201 -18.40 -2.18 -13.40
N SER A 202 -18.76 -1.06 -14.05
CA SER A 202 -18.45 -0.81 -15.45
C SER A 202 -18.31 0.68 -15.78
N VAL A 203 -17.52 0.95 -16.84
CA VAL A 203 -17.43 2.25 -17.50
C VAL A 203 -17.67 2.05 -18.99
N THR A 204 -18.68 2.70 -19.54
CA THR A 204 -19.11 2.56 -20.93
C THR A 204 -19.31 3.91 -21.61
N PRO A 205 -19.24 4.01 -22.95
CA PRO A 205 -19.63 5.21 -23.66
C PRO A 205 -21.13 5.51 -23.47
N ALA A 206 -21.48 6.73 -23.01
CA ALA A 206 -22.88 7.12 -22.78
C ALA A 206 -23.45 7.97 -23.90
N VAL A 207 -22.76 9.04 -24.28
CA VAL A 207 -23.19 9.99 -25.32
C VAL A 207 -22.13 10.10 -26.39
N LYS A 208 -22.57 9.92 -27.65
CA LYS A 208 -21.73 10.09 -28.84
C LYS A 208 -22.27 11.20 -29.72
N LYS A 209 -21.37 11.95 -30.36
CA LYS A 209 -21.70 12.88 -31.43
C LYS A 209 -20.87 12.49 -32.65
N ALA A 210 -21.53 12.06 -33.74
CA ALA A 210 -20.87 11.55 -34.94
C ALA A 210 -19.77 10.51 -34.61
N ASP A 211 -20.14 9.46 -33.86
CA ASP A 211 -19.27 8.37 -33.37
C ASP A 211 -18.17 8.75 -32.36
N THR A 212 -18.05 10.03 -32.02
CA THR A 212 -17.09 10.51 -30.99
C THR A 212 -17.75 10.54 -29.62
N VAL A 213 -17.17 9.85 -28.64
CA VAL A 213 -17.66 9.79 -27.26
C VAL A 213 -17.37 11.11 -26.56
N LYS A 214 -18.40 11.71 -25.93
CA LYS A 214 -18.31 12.94 -25.14
C LYS A 214 -18.55 12.74 -23.65
N LEU A 215 -19.29 11.67 -23.30
CA LEU A 215 -19.62 11.31 -21.93
C LEU A 215 -19.49 9.80 -21.77
N PHE A 216 -19.07 9.41 -20.58
CA PHE A 216 -19.06 8.02 -20.14
C PHE A 216 -20.14 7.78 -19.10
N ALA A 217 -20.76 6.60 -19.11
CA ALA A 217 -21.62 6.09 -18.07
C ALA A 217 -20.79 5.23 -17.12
N VAL A 218 -20.89 5.50 -15.83
CA VAL A 218 -20.25 4.77 -14.74
C VAL A 218 -21.34 4.08 -13.95
N GLU A 219 -21.40 2.76 -14.05
CA GLU A 219 -22.34 1.96 -13.27
C GLU A 219 -21.71 1.60 -11.92
N ALA A 220 -22.39 1.95 -10.84
CA ALA A 220 -21.96 1.61 -9.50
C ALA A 220 -23.07 0.85 -8.76
N ARG A 221 -22.68 -0.23 -8.09
CA ARG A 221 -23.55 -1.02 -7.24
C ARG A 221 -23.42 -0.55 -5.79
N ASN A 222 -24.51 -0.20 -5.18
CA ASN A 222 -24.55 0.08 -3.75
C ASN A 222 -24.41 -1.24 -2.96
N ASN A 223 -23.38 -1.36 -2.15
CA ASN A 223 -23.05 -2.58 -1.40
C ASN A 223 -24.00 -2.86 -0.22
N VAL A 224 -24.80 -1.88 0.20
CA VAL A 224 -25.77 -2.03 1.30
C VAL A 224 -27.07 -2.65 0.81
N ASN A 225 -27.61 -2.17 -0.32
CA ASN A 225 -28.92 -2.56 -0.82
C ASN A 225 -28.87 -3.29 -2.18
N GLY A 226 -27.70 -3.42 -2.81
CA GLY A 226 -27.52 -4.09 -4.09
C GLY A 226 -28.00 -3.32 -5.32
N GLN A 227 -28.56 -2.12 -5.15
CA GLN A 227 -29.05 -1.32 -6.28
C GLN A 227 -27.90 -0.84 -7.15
N VAL A 228 -28.12 -0.82 -8.46
CA VAL A 228 -27.18 -0.27 -9.44
C VAL A 228 -27.64 1.11 -9.86
N GLN A 229 -26.76 2.09 -9.73
CA GLN A 229 -26.96 3.47 -10.16
C GLN A 229 -25.97 3.82 -11.25
N THR A 230 -26.38 4.64 -12.23
CA THR A 230 -25.55 5.10 -13.34
C THR A 230 -25.26 6.59 -13.19
N PHE A 231 -23.99 6.92 -13.10
CA PHE A 231 -23.50 8.30 -13.11
C PHE A 231 -22.92 8.63 -14.49
N ARG A 232 -22.98 9.90 -14.90
CA ARG A 232 -22.46 10.34 -16.20
C ARG A 232 -21.36 11.36 -15.99
N GLY A 233 -20.18 11.09 -16.58
CA GLY A 233 -19.04 11.98 -16.48
C GLY A 233 -18.31 12.16 -17.81
N ARG A 234 -17.76 13.34 -18.01
CA ARG A 234 -16.93 13.66 -19.15
C ARG A 234 -15.56 12.98 -19.03
N ASN A 235 -14.97 13.09 -17.86
CA ASN A 235 -13.67 12.53 -17.55
C ASN A 235 -13.82 11.51 -16.42
N ILE A 236 -13.16 10.35 -16.57
CA ILE A 236 -13.19 9.28 -15.59
C ILE A 236 -11.76 8.97 -15.14
N MET A 237 -11.51 8.95 -13.85
CA MET A 237 -10.23 8.54 -13.29
C MET A 237 -10.40 7.22 -12.52
N LEU A 238 -9.68 6.18 -12.92
CA LEU A 238 -9.68 4.89 -12.23
C LEU A 238 -8.51 4.82 -11.26
N ALA A 239 -8.80 4.81 -9.95
CA ALA A 239 -7.85 4.72 -8.85
C ALA A 239 -8.24 3.60 -7.87
N THR A 240 -8.55 2.43 -8.40
CA THR A 240 -9.18 1.30 -7.68
C THR A 240 -8.28 0.57 -6.70
N GLY A 241 -6.97 0.89 -6.67
CA GLY A 241 -5.98 0.17 -5.88
C GLY A 241 -5.78 -1.27 -6.34
N GLY A 242 -5.41 -2.16 -5.41
CA GLY A 242 -5.14 -3.56 -5.69
C GLY A 242 -6.17 -4.51 -5.11
N LYS A 243 -6.45 -5.58 -5.84
CA LYS A 243 -7.21 -6.74 -5.33
C LYS A 243 -6.25 -7.69 -4.61
N PRO A 244 -6.58 -8.22 -3.41
CA PRO A 244 -5.79 -9.23 -2.73
C PRO A 244 -5.41 -10.39 -3.65
N SER A 245 -4.13 -10.78 -3.61
CA SER A 245 -3.60 -11.88 -4.42
C SER A 245 -3.39 -13.11 -3.54
N PHE A 246 -3.98 -14.24 -3.93
CA PHE A 246 -3.76 -15.52 -3.27
C PHE A 246 -3.02 -16.47 -4.21
N PRO A 247 -2.12 -17.34 -3.70
CA PRO A 247 -1.55 -18.42 -4.48
C PRO A 247 -2.65 -19.36 -5.00
N LYS A 248 -2.42 -19.98 -6.17
CA LYS A 248 -3.39 -20.89 -6.79
C LYS A 248 -3.70 -22.13 -5.93
N SER A 249 -2.78 -22.53 -5.06
CA SER A 249 -2.93 -23.65 -4.12
C SER A 249 -3.85 -23.35 -2.93
N PHE A 250 -4.31 -22.09 -2.79
CA PHE A 250 -5.21 -21.70 -1.71
C PHE A 250 -6.66 -21.97 -2.10
N PRO A 251 -7.50 -22.47 -1.17
CA PRO A 251 -8.93 -22.56 -1.41
C PRO A 251 -9.53 -21.16 -1.63
N VAL A 252 -10.57 -21.10 -2.48
CA VAL A 252 -11.16 -19.83 -2.95
C VAL A 252 -11.70 -18.99 -1.79
N LYS A 253 -12.26 -19.60 -0.77
CA LYS A 253 -12.76 -18.96 0.46
C LYS A 253 -12.67 -19.91 1.63
N HIS A 254 -12.06 -19.47 2.72
CA HIS A 254 -12.06 -20.21 3.98
C HIS A 254 -11.97 -19.23 5.15
N PRO A 255 -12.75 -19.36 6.23
CA PRO A 255 -12.80 -18.40 7.34
C PRO A 255 -11.48 -18.27 8.10
N ARG A 256 -10.62 -19.29 8.04
CA ARG A 256 -9.30 -19.33 8.68
C ARG A 256 -8.15 -19.07 7.70
N ILE A 257 -8.44 -18.53 6.53
CA ILE A 257 -7.43 -18.10 5.55
C ILE A 257 -7.70 -16.64 5.21
N LEU A 258 -6.83 -15.76 5.69
CA LEU A 258 -6.94 -14.31 5.54
C LEU A 258 -5.89 -13.79 4.58
N HIS A 259 -6.21 -12.69 3.91
CA HIS A 259 -5.18 -11.85 3.30
C HIS A 259 -4.67 -10.83 4.32
N SER A 260 -3.41 -10.38 4.19
CA SER A 260 -2.81 -9.36 5.07
C SER A 260 -3.67 -8.08 5.19
N SER A 261 -4.43 -7.71 4.16
CA SER A 261 -5.36 -6.58 4.20
C SER A 261 -6.51 -6.72 5.21
N GLN A 262 -6.73 -7.90 5.76
CA GLN A 262 -7.78 -8.20 6.73
C GLN A 262 -7.22 -8.41 8.15
N TYR A 263 -5.90 -8.43 8.30
CA TYR A 263 -5.21 -8.88 9.51
C TYR A 263 -5.71 -8.16 10.77
N ALA A 264 -5.61 -6.85 10.83
CA ALA A 264 -5.95 -6.06 12.02
C ALA A 264 -7.42 -6.18 12.45
N TYR A 265 -8.32 -6.51 11.50
CA TYR A 265 -9.75 -6.63 11.77
C TYR A 265 -10.16 -8.05 12.18
N MET A 266 -9.65 -9.06 11.46
CA MET A 266 -10.16 -10.42 11.56
C MET A 266 -9.41 -11.25 12.59
N VAL A 267 -8.10 -11.00 12.78
CA VAL A 267 -7.29 -11.82 13.70
C VAL A 267 -7.82 -11.78 15.13
N PRO A 268 -8.16 -10.61 15.72
CA PRO A 268 -8.73 -10.58 17.08
C PRO A 268 -10.10 -11.26 17.20
N GLN A 269 -10.84 -11.42 16.10
CA GLN A 269 -12.13 -12.12 16.08
C GLN A 269 -11.99 -13.64 15.97
N ILE A 270 -10.90 -14.11 15.35
CA ILE A 270 -10.62 -15.53 15.14
C ILE A 270 -9.79 -16.10 16.29
N LEU A 271 -8.75 -15.38 16.71
CA LEU A 271 -7.86 -15.73 17.80
C LEU A 271 -8.27 -14.95 19.06
N THR A 272 -9.31 -15.38 19.72
CA THR A 272 -9.96 -14.63 20.83
C THR A 272 -9.23 -14.74 22.16
N ASP A 273 -8.56 -15.87 22.43
CA ASP A 273 -7.80 -16.09 23.67
C ASP A 273 -6.32 -15.74 23.47
N LYS A 274 -5.85 -14.69 24.13
CA LYS A 274 -4.46 -14.24 24.02
C LYS A 274 -3.44 -15.21 24.60
N ASN A 275 -3.87 -16.12 25.47
CA ASN A 275 -3.01 -17.10 26.12
C ASN A 275 -3.04 -18.48 25.45
N ALA A 276 -3.89 -18.68 24.45
CA ALA A 276 -3.96 -19.95 23.74
C ALA A 276 -2.71 -20.20 22.87
N ALA A 277 -2.34 -21.48 22.75
CA ALA A 277 -1.21 -21.93 21.95
C ALA A 277 -1.60 -22.08 20.47
N TYR A 278 -1.96 -20.98 19.83
CA TYR A 278 -2.33 -20.97 18.42
C TYR A 278 -1.16 -21.32 17.51
N LYS A 279 -1.47 -22.01 16.42
CA LYS A 279 -0.55 -22.29 15.33
C LYS A 279 -0.91 -21.42 14.14
N VAL A 280 -0.01 -20.50 13.76
CA VAL A 280 -0.27 -19.52 12.70
C VAL A 280 0.77 -19.63 11.60
N VAL A 281 0.31 -19.82 10.37
CA VAL A 281 1.15 -19.82 9.17
C VAL A 281 1.02 -18.50 8.45
N VAL A 282 2.13 -17.79 8.27
CA VAL A 282 2.23 -16.54 7.50
C VAL A 282 2.94 -16.84 6.19
N VAL A 283 2.41 -16.36 5.07
CA VAL A 283 2.94 -16.65 3.72
C VAL A 283 3.36 -15.40 3.01
N GLY A 284 4.63 -15.30 2.69
CA GLY A 284 5.23 -14.15 2.00
C GLY A 284 6.61 -13.80 2.55
N ALA A 285 7.35 -12.95 1.83
CA ALA A 285 8.71 -12.56 2.20
C ALA A 285 8.90 -11.03 2.24
N GLY A 286 7.82 -10.25 2.14
CA GLY A 286 7.87 -8.78 2.18
C GLY A 286 7.54 -8.24 3.57
N GLN A 287 7.56 -6.89 3.69
CA GLN A 287 7.33 -6.15 4.91
C GLN A 287 6.07 -6.61 5.67
N SER A 288 4.93 -6.76 4.97
CA SER A 288 3.68 -7.19 5.62
C SER A 288 3.77 -8.59 6.24
N ALA A 289 4.49 -9.51 5.60
CA ALA A 289 4.68 -10.86 6.12
C ALA A 289 5.54 -10.83 7.40
N ALA A 290 6.65 -10.12 7.38
CA ALA A 290 7.55 -9.97 8.52
C ALA A 290 6.87 -9.24 9.70
N GLU A 291 6.15 -8.14 9.43
CA GLU A 291 5.39 -7.41 10.46
C GLU A 291 4.31 -8.30 11.11
N ILE A 292 3.55 -9.06 10.33
CA ILE A 292 2.52 -9.97 10.85
C ILE A 292 3.16 -11.10 11.67
N PHE A 293 4.21 -11.72 11.15
CA PHE A 293 4.95 -12.78 11.84
C PHE A 293 5.46 -12.31 13.20
N HIS A 294 6.05 -11.13 13.25
CA HIS A 294 6.51 -10.50 14.49
C HIS A 294 5.35 -10.12 15.42
N ASN A 295 4.29 -9.51 14.89
CA ASN A 295 3.16 -9.02 15.67
C ASN A 295 2.36 -10.14 16.35
N ILE A 296 2.15 -11.28 15.66
CA ILE A 296 1.48 -12.46 16.25
C ILE A 296 2.23 -12.96 17.49
N GLN A 297 3.55 -13.04 17.44
CA GLN A 297 4.37 -13.49 18.56
C GLN A 297 4.25 -12.58 19.79
N ASN A 298 4.06 -11.28 19.56
CA ASN A 298 3.88 -10.31 20.65
C ASN A 298 2.45 -10.31 21.22
N LEU A 299 1.43 -10.49 20.35
CA LEU A 299 0.03 -10.49 20.77
C LEU A 299 -0.42 -11.81 21.41
N TYR A 300 0.20 -12.92 21.00
CA TYR A 300 -0.13 -14.29 21.43
C TYR A 300 1.15 -15.01 21.84
N PRO A 301 1.69 -14.75 23.04
CA PRO A 301 3.02 -15.19 23.46
C PRO A 301 3.19 -16.72 23.52
N ASN A 302 2.08 -17.47 23.64
CA ASN A 302 2.09 -18.94 23.60
C ASN A 302 1.91 -19.52 22.20
N SER A 303 1.83 -18.66 21.17
CA SER A 303 1.63 -19.12 19.79
C SER A 303 2.89 -19.78 19.21
N SER A 304 2.65 -20.64 18.22
CA SER A 304 3.66 -21.15 17.31
C SER A 304 3.43 -20.54 15.92
N THR A 305 4.48 -19.95 15.34
CA THR A 305 4.35 -19.23 14.06
C THR A 305 5.35 -19.74 13.03
N GLN A 306 4.90 -19.95 11.80
CA GLN A 306 5.73 -20.34 10.67
C GLN A 306 5.60 -19.29 9.56
N LEU A 307 6.73 -18.70 9.16
CA LEU A 307 6.83 -17.81 8.01
C LEU A 307 7.29 -18.61 6.80
N VAL A 308 6.37 -18.91 5.88
CA VAL A 308 6.65 -19.70 4.67
C VAL A 308 6.91 -18.75 3.50
N MET A 309 8.09 -18.86 2.89
CA MET A 309 8.47 -17.99 1.79
C MET A 309 9.24 -18.73 0.67
N ARG A 310 9.03 -18.29 -0.57
CA ARG A 310 9.71 -18.86 -1.74
C ARG A 310 11.16 -18.38 -1.87
N GLN A 311 11.45 -17.20 -1.34
CA GLN A 311 12.83 -16.70 -1.23
C GLN A 311 13.60 -17.51 -0.20
N GLU A 312 14.91 -17.58 -0.35
CA GLU A 312 15.78 -18.31 0.56
C GLU A 312 15.84 -17.62 1.94
N PHE A 313 15.94 -16.28 1.93
CA PHE A 313 16.04 -15.47 3.15
C PHE A 313 15.33 -14.12 2.98
N LEU A 314 15.07 -13.46 4.10
CA LEU A 314 14.57 -12.09 4.11
C LEU A 314 15.68 -11.14 3.62
N LYS A 315 15.30 -10.19 2.76
CA LYS A 315 16.22 -9.21 2.19
C LYS A 315 15.87 -7.82 2.71
N PRO A 316 16.86 -6.99 3.04
CA PRO A 316 16.59 -5.62 3.44
C PRO A 316 16.07 -4.80 2.26
N SER A 317 15.19 -3.82 2.55
CA SER A 317 14.86 -2.76 1.61
C SER A 317 16.10 -1.87 1.40
N ASP A 318 16.32 -1.46 0.16
CA ASP A 318 17.37 -0.49 -0.16
C ASP A 318 16.73 0.91 -0.26
N ASP A 319 16.95 1.72 0.75
CA ASP A 319 16.51 3.11 0.86
C ASP A 319 17.70 4.09 0.78
N SER A 320 18.82 3.64 0.22
CA SER A 320 19.98 4.49 -0.05
C SER A 320 19.61 5.68 -0.96
N PRO A 321 20.23 6.84 -0.82
CA PRO A 321 19.85 8.06 -1.56
C PRO A 321 19.83 7.90 -3.08
N PHE A 322 20.80 7.14 -3.64
CA PHE A 322 20.86 6.92 -5.09
C PHE A 322 19.74 6.00 -5.58
N VAL A 323 19.45 4.92 -4.86
CA VAL A 323 18.36 4.01 -5.21
C VAL A 323 17.01 4.70 -5.01
N ASN A 324 16.85 5.49 -3.95
CA ASN A 324 15.61 6.25 -3.71
C ASN A 324 15.27 7.25 -4.82
N SER A 325 16.23 7.66 -5.66
CA SER A 325 15.97 8.55 -6.80
C SER A 325 15.01 7.94 -7.84
N ILE A 326 14.90 6.60 -7.93
CA ILE A 326 13.93 5.94 -8.81
C ILE A 326 12.47 6.20 -8.41
N PHE A 327 12.22 6.64 -7.18
CA PHE A 327 10.90 7.00 -6.65
C PHE A 327 10.61 8.50 -6.73
N ASN A 328 11.49 9.30 -7.33
CA ASN A 328 11.25 10.70 -7.59
C ASN A 328 10.28 10.88 -8.77
N PRO A 329 9.43 11.92 -8.76
CA PRO A 329 8.51 12.19 -9.87
C PRO A 329 9.23 12.33 -11.23
N GLU A 330 10.37 13.00 -11.27
CA GLU A 330 11.14 13.26 -12.50
C GLU A 330 11.69 11.96 -13.13
N TYR A 331 11.82 10.88 -12.35
CA TYR A 331 12.29 9.61 -12.89
C TYR A 331 11.33 9.01 -13.91
N ILE A 332 10.04 9.35 -13.83
CA ILE A 332 9.02 8.92 -14.79
C ILE A 332 9.39 9.42 -16.20
N ASP A 333 9.89 10.64 -16.33
CA ASP A 333 10.28 11.24 -17.62
C ASP A 333 11.51 10.58 -18.23
N ALA A 334 12.37 10.01 -17.40
CA ALA A 334 13.51 9.21 -17.85
C ALA A 334 13.10 7.78 -18.23
N LEU A 335 12.08 7.20 -17.59
CA LEU A 335 11.67 5.81 -17.80
C LEU A 335 10.63 5.65 -18.92
N PHE A 336 9.62 6.51 -18.96
CA PHE A 336 8.48 6.40 -19.88
C PHE A 336 8.91 6.33 -21.35
N PRO A 337 9.86 7.15 -21.87
CA PRO A 337 10.30 7.10 -23.26
C PRO A 337 11.17 5.88 -23.61
N LYS A 338 11.65 5.11 -22.61
CA LYS A 338 12.46 3.90 -22.91
C LYS A 338 11.66 2.88 -23.70
N SER A 339 12.36 2.05 -24.46
CA SER A 339 11.74 0.91 -25.14
C SER A 339 11.07 -0.05 -24.16
N ALA A 340 10.12 -0.86 -24.60
CA ALA A 340 9.50 -1.89 -23.78
C ALA A 340 10.52 -2.83 -23.12
N LYS A 341 11.59 -3.19 -23.87
CA LYS A 341 12.71 -3.99 -23.35
C LYS A 341 13.42 -3.25 -22.22
N GLY A 342 13.81 -1.99 -22.41
CA GLY A 342 14.52 -1.21 -21.41
C GLY A 342 13.68 -0.96 -20.15
N ARG A 343 12.35 -0.75 -20.28
CA ARG A 343 11.46 -0.68 -19.10
C ARG A 343 11.36 -2.01 -18.36
N SER A 344 11.25 -3.12 -19.11
CA SER A 344 11.18 -4.45 -18.50
C SER A 344 12.44 -4.81 -17.74
N GLU A 345 13.62 -4.55 -18.33
CA GLU A 345 14.92 -4.77 -17.68
C GLU A 345 15.06 -3.93 -16.40
N PHE A 346 14.72 -2.65 -16.47
CA PHE A 346 14.71 -1.77 -15.30
C PHE A 346 13.78 -2.29 -14.19
N LEU A 347 12.55 -2.67 -14.53
CA LEU A 347 11.59 -3.15 -13.52
C LEU A 347 12.03 -4.47 -12.88
N VAL A 348 12.72 -5.33 -13.60
CA VAL A 348 13.30 -6.57 -13.04
C VAL A 348 14.42 -6.24 -12.06
N ASP A 349 15.35 -5.37 -12.46
CA ASP A 349 16.50 -4.94 -11.64
C ASP A 349 16.02 -4.19 -10.37
N ALA A 350 15.18 -3.18 -10.53
CA ALA A 350 14.70 -2.34 -9.44
C ALA A 350 13.68 -3.05 -8.53
N ARG A 351 13.13 -4.21 -8.91
CA ARG A 351 12.09 -4.90 -8.13
C ARG A 351 12.52 -5.20 -6.70
N ALA A 352 13.77 -5.58 -6.50
CA ALA A 352 14.32 -5.95 -5.19
C ALA A 352 14.49 -4.74 -4.24
N THR A 353 14.26 -3.52 -4.69
CA THR A 353 14.30 -2.33 -3.83
C THR A 353 13.01 -2.15 -3.03
N ASN A 354 11.88 -2.66 -3.53
CA ASN A 354 10.54 -2.41 -2.94
C ASN A 354 9.68 -3.68 -2.78
N TYR A 355 9.91 -4.74 -3.55
CA TYR A 355 9.09 -5.95 -3.53
C TYR A 355 9.80 -7.14 -2.89
N GLY A 356 9.17 -7.74 -1.88
CA GLY A 356 9.73 -8.89 -1.18
C GLY A 356 10.93 -8.53 -0.31
N VAL A 357 10.94 -7.30 0.21
CA VAL A 357 11.98 -6.76 1.10
C VAL A 357 11.37 -6.30 2.41
N VAL A 358 12.21 -6.17 3.43
CA VAL A 358 11.82 -5.86 4.81
C VAL A 358 12.79 -4.80 5.36
N ARG A 359 12.33 -3.92 6.21
CA ARG A 359 13.20 -2.97 6.91
C ARG A 359 14.27 -3.71 7.72
N LEU A 360 15.50 -3.17 7.68
CA LEU A 360 16.66 -3.83 8.29
C LEU A 360 16.44 -4.05 9.79
N GLU A 361 15.91 -3.07 10.51
CA GLU A 361 15.69 -3.17 11.95
C GLU A 361 14.75 -4.34 12.33
N LEU A 362 13.73 -4.59 11.51
CA LEU A 362 12.83 -5.72 11.74
C LEU A 362 13.52 -7.07 11.40
N ILE A 363 14.37 -7.10 10.38
CA ILE A 363 15.19 -8.29 10.07
C ILE A 363 16.11 -8.64 11.24
N GLU A 364 16.79 -7.63 11.80
CA GLU A 364 17.70 -7.79 12.94
C GLU A 364 16.95 -8.33 14.15
N GLU A 365 15.80 -7.73 14.49
CA GLU A 365 14.96 -8.19 15.61
C GLU A 365 14.46 -9.64 15.41
N LEU A 366 14.04 -10.00 14.20
CA LEU A 366 13.62 -11.37 13.89
C LEU A 366 14.80 -12.34 13.97
N PHE A 367 15.98 -11.94 13.51
CA PHE A 367 17.19 -12.76 13.59
C PHE A 367 17.60 -13.03 15.04
N GLU A 368 17.56 -12.00 15.90
CA GLU A 368 17.84 -12.15 17.34
C GLU A 368 16.90 -13.18 17.98
N ARG A 369 15.60 -13.16 17.65
CA ARG A 369 14.63 -14.16 18.14
C ARG A 369 14.96 -15.57 17.66
N MET A 370 15.32 -15.75 16.39
CA MET A 370 15.72 -17.06 15.86
C MET A 370 17.01 -17.55 16.56
N TYR A 371 17.99 -16.67 16.75
CA TYR A 371 19.21 -16.97 17.48
C TYR A 371 18.95 -17.36 18.94
N ALA A 372 18.08 -16.65 19.63
CA ALA A 372 17.71 -16.97 21.01
C ALA A 372 17.07 -18.37 21.10
N GLN A 373 16.17 -18.76 20.19
CA GLN A 373 15.61 -20.10 20.11
C GLN A 373 16.70 -21.17 19.89
N LYS A 374 17.59 -20.93 18.92
CA LYS A 374 18.71 -21.83 18.65
C LYS A 374 19.58 -22.07 19.88
N ARG A 375 19.86 -21.01 20.65
CA ARG A 375 20.66 -21.07 21.86
C ARG A 375 19.99 -21.88 22.99
N VAL A 376 18.65 -21.75 23.13
CA VAL A 376 17.90 -22.38 24.23
C VAL A 376 17.40 -23.77 23.89
N LEU A 377 16.91 -23.97 22.64
CA LEU A 377 16.25 -25.22 22.20
C LEU A 377 17.15 -26.11 21.34
N GLY A 378 18.34 -25.63 20.97
CA GLY A 378 19.26 -26.37 20.09
C GLY A 378 19.05 -26.08 18.60
N PRO A 379 19.83 -26.77 17.72
CA PRO A 379 19.89 -26.44 16.30
C PRO A 379 18.74 -27.00 15.44
N ASP A 380 17.92 -27.91 15.96
CA ASP A 380 16.80 -28.47 15.20
C ASP A 380 15.62 -27.48 15.18
N GLU A 381 15.49 -26.75 14.08
CA GLU A 381 14.45 -25.74 13.90
C GLU A 381 13.01 -26.31 14.00
N ARG A 382 12.81 -27.60 13.82
CA ARG A 382 11.50 -28.23 13.95
C ARG A 382 10.98 -28.20 15.39
N THR A 383 11.87 -28.02 16.36
CA THR A 383 11.53 -27.87 17.78
C THR A 383 11.20 -26.43 18.18
N TRP A 384 11.46 -25.45 17.28
CA TRP A 384 11.27 -24.04 17.61
C TRP A 384 9.80 -23.64 17.47
N PRO A 385 9.26 -22.85 18.42
CA PRO A 385 7.92 -22.30 18.29
C PRO A 385 7.79 -21.33 17.10
N HIS A 386 8.86 -20.61 16.73
CA HIS A 386 8.82 -19.66 15.63
C HIS A 386 9.87 -20.02 14.57
N ARG A 387 9.43 -20.19 13.32
CA ARG A 387 10.30 -20.62 12.22
C ARG A 387 10.20 -19.72 11.01
N ILE A 388 11.34 -19.39 10.40
CA ILE A 388 11.41 -18.73 9.09
C ILE A 388 11.85 -19.78 8.07
N MET A 389 10.93 -20.15 7.17
CA MET A 389 11.07 -21.29 6.27
C MET A 389 11.28 -20.79 4.84
N GLY A 390 12.54 -20.54 4.49
CA GLY A 390 12.94 -20.14 3.13
C GLY A 390 12.92 -21.31 2.14
N CYS A 391 12.91 -21.00 0.85
CA CYS A 391 12.84 -22.00 -0.22
C CYS A 391 11.68 -23.00 -0.03
N ARG A 392 10.50 -22.53 0.43
CA ARG A 392 9.31 -23.34 0.66
C ARG A 392 8.11 -22.81 -0.12
N GLN A 393 7.27 -23.74 -0.58
CA GLN A 393 6.01 -23.41 -1.26
C GLN A 393 4.88 -24.27 -0.71
N ILE A 394 3.73 -23.64 -0.45
CA ILE A 394 2.49 -24.36 -0.13
C ILE A 394 1.94 -24.99 -1.41
N SER A 395 1.76 -26.30 -1.38
CA SER A 395 1.17 -27.08 -2.48
C SER A 395 -0.31 -27.34 -2.27
N ASN A 396 -0.73 -27.54 -1.01
CA ASN A 396 -2.12 -27.84 -0.68
C ASN A 396 -2.49 -27.33 0.71
N ILE A 397 -3.78 -27.06 0.92
CA ILE A 397 -4.38 -26.70 2.21
C ILE A 397 -5.70 -27.44 2.32
N GLU A 398 -5.86 -28.29 3.34
CA GLU A 398 -7.06 -29.06 3.59
C GLU A 398 -7.56 -28.86 5.03
N PRO A 399 -8.89 -28.89 5.25
CA PRO A 399 -9.45 -28.95 6.59
C PRO A 399 -9.07 -30.27 7.28
N HIS A 400 -8.64 -30.18 8.53
CA HIS A 400 -8.33 -31.35 9.38
C HIS A 400 -8.85 -31.11 10.79
N GLY A 401 -10.04 -31.61 11.08
CA GLY A 401 -10.76 -31.32 12.33
C GLY A 401 -11.01 -29.81 12.47
N ASP A 402 -10.64 -29.27 13.62
CA ASP A 402 -10.77 -27.83 13.90
C ASP A 402 -9.63 -26.97 13.33
N ARG A 403 -8.69 -27.56 12.61
CA ARG A 403 -7.49 -26.92 12.06
C ARG A 403 -7.40 -27.09 10.56
N LEU A 404 -6.37 -26.46 10.01
CA LEU A 404 -5.96 -26.66 8.63
C LEU A 404 -4.65 -27.48 8.60
N GLU A 405 -4.60 -28.43 7.70
CA GLU A 405 -3.37 -29.10 7.31
C GLU A 405 -2.78 -28.37 6.10
N VAL A 406 -1.52 -27.95 6.22
CA VAL A 406 -0.80 -27.18 5.20
C VAL A 406 0.37 -28.01 4.71
N LYS A 407 0.27 -28.50 3.49
CA LYS A 407 1.33 -29.24 2.83
C LYS A 407 2.30 -28.27 2.15
N ILE A 408 3.57 -28.34 2.54
CA ILE A 408 4.64 -27.52 1.97
C ILE A 408 5.72 -28.40 1.36
N HIS A 409 6.35 -27.88 0.31
CA HIS A 409 7.48 -28.55 -0.36
C HIS A 409 8.68 -27.62 -0.43
N GLY A 410 9.86 -28.20 -0.42
CA GLY A 410 11.09 -27.50 -0.75
C GLY A 410 11.12 -27.00 -2.17
N LEU A 411 11.87 -25.92 -2.41
CA LEU A 411 12.18 -25.36 -3.73
C LEU A 411 13.68 -25.44 -3.97
N SER A 412 14.08 -26.01 -5.10
CA SER A 412 15.44 -25.97 -5.60
C SER A 412 15.42 -25.33 -6.98
N ASP A 413 16.17 -24.24 -7.18
CA ASP A 413 16.19 -23.46 -8.42
C ASP A 413 14.79 -23.02 -8.91
N GLY A 414 13.89 -22.76 -7.96
CA GLY A 414 12.49 -22.40 -8.26
C GLY A 414 11.58 -23.56 -8.66
N VAL A 415 12.11 -24.80 -8.68
CA VAL A 415 11.37 -26.05 -8.99
C VAL A 415 10.96 -26.71 -7.68
N VAL A 416 9.74 -27.24 -7.62
CA VAL A 416 9.22 -27.95 -6.46
C VAL A 416 9.94 -29.29 -6.29
N ASN A 417 10.54 -29.50 -5.13
CA ASN A 417 11.10 -30.78 -4.71
C ASN A 417 10.06 -31.59 -3.94
N SER A 418 9.40 -32.54 -4.60
CA SER A 418 8.36 -33.36 -4.00
C SER A 418 8.89 -34.33 -2.91
N ALA A 419 10.18 -34.61 -2.88
CA ALA A 419 10.80 -35.45 -1.84
C ALA A 419 11.03 -34.70 -0.52
N ASP A 420 11.06 -33.37 -0.56
CA ASP A 420 11.19 -32.49 0.61
C ASP A 420 9.81 -31.93 0.99
N GLU A 421 8.97 -32.80 1.54
CA GLU A 421 7.61 -32.48 1.99
C GLU A 421 7.58 -32.35 3.53
N GLU A 422 6.87 -31.31 4.00
CA GLU A 422 6.53 -31.13 5.41
C GLU A 422 5.06 -30.75 5.53
N ILE A 423 4.39 -31.27 6.56
CA ILE A 423 3.00 -30.98 6.87
C ILE A 423 2.94 -30.12 8.13
N LEU A 424 2.33 -28.95 8.01
CA LEU A 424 2.09 -28.04 9.11
C LEU A 424 0.62 -28.08 9.52
N SER A 425 0.35 -27.97 10.82
CA SER A 425 -1.00 -27.74 11.34
C SER A 425 -1.19 -26.25 11.63
N ALA A 426 -2.31 -25.66 11.21
CA ALA A 426 -2.58 -24.24 11.41
C ALA A 426 -3.99 -23.97 11.93
N ASP A 427 -4.11 -23.12 12.94
CA ASP A 427 -5.37 -22.52 13.38
C ASP A 427 -5.76 -21.35 12.48
N LEU A 428 -4.77 -20.69 11.88
CA LEU A 428 -4.96 -19.55 10.97
C LEU A 428 -3.82 -19.49 9.94
N ILE A 429 -4.18 -19.17 8.71
CA ILE A 429 -3.22 -18.89 7.62
C ILE A 429 -3.39 -17.44 7.16
N ILE A 430 -2.29 -16.70 7.02
CA ILE A 430 -2.29 -15.32 6.58
C ILE A 430 -1.45 -15.20 5.32
N ALA A 431 -2.13 -14.90 4.21
CA ALA A 431 -1.49 -14.64 2.92
C ALA A 431 -1.03 -13.18 2.84
N ALA A 432 0.25 -12.92 3.02
CA ALA A 432 0.88 -11.63 2.78
C ALA A 432 1.56 -11.62 1.38
N THR A 433 0.79 -11.99 0.38
CA THR A 433 1.23 -12.31 -0.99
C THR A 433 0.97 -11.18 -1.99
N GLY A 434 0.69 -9.97 -1.47
CA GLY A 434 0.56 -8.74 -2.25
C GLY A 434 -0.77 -8.62 -2.99
N TYR A 435 -0.77 -7.80 -4.04
CA TYR A 435 -1.99 -7.38 -4.73
C TYR A 435 -1.87 -7.49 -6.23
N GLN A 436 -3.01 -7.69 -6.91
CA GLN A 436 -3.16 -7.58 -8.36
C GLN A 436 -3.84 -6.25 -8.69
N ARG A 437 -3.26 -5.49 -9.62
CA ARG A 437 -3.76 -4.16 -10.03
C ARG A 437 -4.26 -4.19 -11.48
N ASN A 438 -5.29 -4.98 -11.74
CA ASN A 438 -5.83 -5.22 -13.07
C ASN A 438 -7.35 -5.00 -13.18
N ALA A 439 -7.99 -4.47 -12.13
CA ALA A 439 -9.45 -4.25 -12.12
C ALA A 439 -9.93 -3.32 -13.25
N HIS A 440 -9.10 -2.33 -13.64
CA HIS A 440 -9.39 -1.40 -14.73
C HIS A 440 -9.63 -2.10 -16.07
N ILE A 441 -9.02 -3.26 -16.32
CA ILE A 441 -9.17 -3.99 -17.60
C ILE A 441 -10.63 -4.37 -17.82
N ASP A 442 -11.20 -5.13 -16.88
CA ASP A 442 -12.60 -5.59 -16.99
C ASP A 442 -13.60 -4.43 -16.85
N MET A 443 -13.31 -3.47 -16.00
CA MET A 443 -14.15 -2.29 -15.78
C MET A 443 -14.31 -1.44 -17.05
N LEU A 444 -13.28 -1.41 -17.91
CA LEU A 444 -13.28 -0.71 -19.19
C LEU A 444 -13.73 -1.57 -20.40
N ARG A 445 -14.26 -2.77 -20.18
CA ARG A 445 -14.66 -3.69 -21.25
C ARG A 445 -15.56 -3.04 -22.30
N GLY A 446 -16.51 -2.20 -21.89
CA GLY A 446 -17.40 -1.46 -22.78
C GLY A 446 -16.71 -0.42 -23.69
N THR A 447 -15.44 -0.14 -23.48
CA THR A 447 -14.64 0.79 -24.29
C THR A 447 -13.64 0.10 -25.22
N TRP A 448 -13.48 -1.23 -25.13
CA TRP A 448 -12.41 -1.95 -25.83
C TRP A 448 -12.43 -1.81 -27.34
N GLU A 449 -13.62 -1.76 -27.97
CA GLU A 449 -13.74 -1.59 -29.42
C GLU A 449 -13.19 -0.24 -29.93
N MET A 450 -13.07 0.73 -29.05
CA MET A 450 -12.48 2.05 -29.37
C MET A 450 -10.95 2.05 -29.25
N LEU A 451 -10.33 1.01 -28.68
CA LEU A 451 -8.89 0.91 -28.53
C LEU A 451 -8.19 0.63 -29.86
N PRO A 452 -6.93 1.06 -30.04
CA PRO A 452 -6.12 0.70 -31.19
C PRO A 452 -5.94 -0.82 -31.30
N LYS A 453 -5.69 -1.33 -32.53
CA LYS A 453 -5.33 -2.74 -32.73
C LYS A 453 -4.00 -3.05 -32.03
N ALA A 454 -3.91 -4.22 -31.44
CA ALA A 454 -2.66 -4.71 -30.88
C ALA A 454 -1.62 -4.94 -31.99
N VAL A 455 -0.36 -4.59 -31.71
CA VAL A 455 0.74 -4.85 -32.66
C VAL A 455 1.27 -6.26 -32.37
N PRO A 456 1.34 -7.15 -33.37
CA PRO A 456 1.89 -8.48 -33.21
C PRO A 456 3.33 -8.46 -32.64
N GLY A 457 3.66 -9.41 -31.79
CA GLY A 457 5.01 -9.55 -31.19
C GLY A 457 5.26 -8.73 -29.91
N THR A 458 4.31 -7.90 -29.44
CA THR A 458 4.48 -7.17 -28.17
C THR A 458 4.09 -7.99 -26.94
N ALA A 459 3.53 -9.18 -27.11
CA ALA A 459 3.12 -10.08 -26.04
C ALA A 459 4.30 -10.69 -25.23
N MET A 460 5.54 -10.55 -25.70
CA MET A 460 6.75 -11.11 -25.06
C MET A 460 7.17 -10.36 -23.79
N PHE A 461 6.63 -9.17 -23.53
CA PHE A 461 7.02 -8.37 -22.37
C PHE A 461 6.04 -8.54 -21.21
N ASN A 462 6.53 -8.35 -19.99
CA ASN A 462 5.70 -8.36 -18.78
C ASN A 462 4.42 -7.53 -18.97
N LYS A 463 3.30 -8.06 -18.49
CA LYS A 463 2.01 -7.38 -18.53
C LYS A 463 2.13 -5.97 -17.96
N GLY A 464 1.69 -4.98 -18.71
CA GLY A 464 1.73 -3.56 -18.33
C GLY A 464 2.92 -2.76 -18.88
N VAL A 465 4.04 -3.36 -19.24
CA VAL A 465 5.21 -2.64 -19.82
C VAL A 465 4.89 -1.97 -21.17
N THR A 466 3.97 -2.55 -21.91
CA THR A 466 3.45 -1.99 -23.17
C THR A 466 1.96 -1.70 -23.10
N GLY A 467 1.34 -1.73 -21.91
CA GLY A 467 -0.12 -1.78 -21.74
C GLY A 467 -0.65 -3.22 -21.71
N TRP A 468 -1.94 -3.37 -21.88
CA TRP A 468 -2.65 -4.65 -21.76
C TRP A 468 -3.32 -5.00 -23.09
N ASN A 469 -3.15 -6.22 -23.55
CA ASN A 469 -3.88 -6.75 -24.67
C ASN A 469 -5.24 -7.27 -24.19
N VAL A 470 -6.28 -6.97 -24.94
CA VAL A 470 -7.67 -7.38 -24.67
C VAL A 470 -8.29 -7.94 -25.96
N ASP A 471 -9.03 -9.03 -25.81
CA ASP A 471 -9.69 -9.70 -26.94
C ASP A 471 -11.08 -9.11 -27.17
N THR A 472 -11.36 -8.70 -28.42
CA THR A 472 -12.65 -8.21 -28.85
C THR A 472 -13.17 -9.03 -30.04
N GLU A 473 -14.43 -8.85 -30.41
CA GLU A 473 -15.01 -9.52 -31.61
C GLU A 473 -14.28 -9.14 -32.88
N GLN A 474 -13.69 -7.94 -32.93
CA GLN A 474 -12.93 -7.44 -34.09
C GLN A 474 -11.42 -7.72 -34.00
N GLY A 475 -11.00 -8.61 -33.10
CA GLY A 475 -9.62 -8.99 -32.86
C GLY A 475 -8.98 -8.28 -31.65
N GLU A 476 -7.71 -8.59 -31.44
CA GLU A 476 -6.95 -8.11 -30.27
C GLU A 476 -6.73 -6.59 -30.31
N ARG A 477 -7.01 -5.93 -29.19
CA ARG A 477 -6.84 -4.50 -28.99
C ARG A 477 -5.83 -4.21 -27.89
N LYS A 478 -5.31 -2.99 -27.89
CA LYS A 478 -4.30 -2.54 -26.93
C LYS A 478 -4.84 -1.44 -26.03
N LEU A 479 -4.98 -1.75 -24.74
CA LEU A 479 -5.21 -0.76 -23.69
C LEU A 479 -3.84 -0.21 -23.24
N ALA A 480 -3.54 1.02 -23.58
CA ALA A 480 -2.30 1.70 -23.21
C ALA A 480 -2.60 3.11 -22.69
N VAL A 481 -1.65 3.72 -21.98
CA VAL A 481 -1.75 5.08 -21.47
C VAL A 481 -0.64 5.97 -22.04
N GLY A 482 -0.92 7.26 -22.16
CA GLY A 482 0.08 8.31 -22.40
C GLY A 482 0.92 8.61 -21.15
N ARG A 483 1.92 9.50 -21.29
CA ARG A 483 2.73 9.98 -20.15
C ARG A 483 1.86 10.65 -19.08
N ASP A 484 0.76 11.27 -19.49
CA ASP A 484 -0.26 11.92 -18.66
C ASP A 484 -1.28 10.94 -18.04
N TYR A 485 -1.02 9.63 -18.13
CA TYR A 485 -1.90 8.55 -17.64
C TYR A 485 -3.24 8.41 -18.39
N ARG A 486 -3.49 9.21 -19.42
CA ARG A 486 -4.72 9.15 -20.23
C ARG A 486 -4.72 7.90 -21.13
N VAL A 487 -5.83 7.18 -21.13
CA VAL A 487 -6.03 6.00 -21.99
C VAL A 487 -6.00 6.43 -23.46
N GLN A 488 -5.21 5.73 -24.24
CA GLN A 488 -5.01 5.98 -25.67
C GLN A 488 -6.10 5.26 -26.50
N TYR A 489 -7.06 6.02 -26.99
CA TYR A 489 -8.09 5.52 -27.91
C TYR A 489 -7.72 5.80 -29.37
N LYS A 490 -8.42 5.15 -30.32
CA LYS A 490 -8.33 5.50 -31.76
C LYS A 490 -8.64 6.98 -31.95
N ALA A 491 -7.95 7.63 -32.87
CA ALA A 491 -8.19 9.03 -33.20
C ALA A 491 -9.68 9.26 -33.54
N GLY A 492 -10.28 10.29 -32.98
CA GLY A 492 -11.68 10.63 -33.17
C GLY A 492 -12.70 9.80 -32.38
N SER A 493 -12.30 8.71 -31.70
CA SER A 493 -13.24 7.90 -30.91
C SER A 493 -13.71 8.58 -29.63
N VAL A 494 -12.88 9.46 -29.04
CA VAL A 494 -13.19 10.21 -27.82
C VAL A 494 -12.88 11.68 -28.07
N ALA A 495 -13.73 12.57 -27.59
CA ALA A 495 -13.56 14.01 -27.73
C ALA A 495 -12.29 14.49 -26.98
N GLY A 496 -11.69 15.58 -27.44
CA GLY A 496 -10.45 16.10 -26.84
C GLY A 496 -10.62 16.49 -25.37
N ASP A 497 -11.80 16.98 -25.00
CA ASP A 497 -12.21 17.41 -23.67
C ASP A 497 -12.84 16.28 -22.81
N ALA A 498 -12.81 15.03 -23.29
CA ALA A 498 -13.29 13.85 -22.57
C ALA A 498 -12.21 12.76 -22.53
N GLY A 499 -12.17 11.94 -21.48
CA GLY A 499 -11.17 10.89 -21.41
C GLY A 499 -11.26 9.99 -20.19
N ILE A 500 -10.38 8.99 -20.17
CA ILE A 500 -10.22 8.08 -19.04
C ILE A 500 -8.74 8.08 -18.64
N TRP A 501 -8.48 8.21 -17.33
CA TRP A 501 -7.14 8.19 -16.74
C TRP A 501 -6.99 7.02 -15.77
N LEU A 502 -5.80 6.45 -15.71
CA LEU A 502 -5.49 5.33 -14.82
C LEU A 502 -4.47 5.75 -13.77
N GLN A 503 -4.68 5.35 -12.52
CA GLN A 503 -3.74 5.56 -11.43
C GLN A 503 -3.48 4.29 -10.62
N GLY A 504 -2.20 4.06 -10.26
CA GLY A 504 -1.78 2.94 -9.41
C GLY A 504 -1.82 1.57 -10.10
N CYS A 505 -1.91 1.53 -11.43
CA CYS A 505 -1.82 0.31 -12.24
C CYS A 505 -0.85 0.44 -13.43
N CYS A 506 -0.17 1.58 -13.56
CA CYS A 506 0.71 1.92 -14.68
C CYS A 506 2.21 1.67 -14.41
N GLU A 507 2.56 0.85 -13.41
CA GLU A 507 3.96 0.54 -13.04
C GLU A 507 4.81 0.14 -14.24
N GLY A 508 4.25 -0.61 -15.17
CA GLY A 508 4.96 -1.07 -16.37
C GLY A 508 5.48 0.04 -17.28
N THR A 509 4.88 1.22 -17.24
CA THR A 509 5.23 2.39 -18.07
C THR A 509 5.81 3.54 -17.26
N HIS A 510 5.31 3.76 -16.04
CA HIS A 510 5.64 4.90 -15.19
C HIS A 510 6.58 4.54 -14.02
N GLY A 511 6.98 3.26 -13.88
CA GLY A 511 7.92 2.81 -12.86
C GLY A 511 7.26 2.43 -11.54
N LEU A 512 8.11 1.93 -10.62
CA LEU A 512 7.68 1.40 -9.31
C LEU A 512 6.90 2.41 -8.47
N SER A 513 7.20 3.70 -8.61
CA SER A 513 6.54 4.79 -7.88
C SER A 513 5.06 4.96 -8.21
N ASP A 514 4.58 4.45 -9.36
CA ASP A 514 3.17 4.58 -9.76
C ASP A 514 2.20 4.00 -8.72
N THR A 515 2.59 2.94 -8.02
CA THR A 515 1.77 2.28 -7.00
C THR A 515 2.00 2.80 -5.58
N LEU A 516 2.88 3.79 -5.42
CA LEU A 516 3.33 4.32 -4.14
C LEU A 516 2.81 5.75 -3.88
N LEU A 517 2.94 6.19 -2.64
CA LEU A 517 2.54 7.55 -2.23
C LEU A 517 3.52 8.62 -2.71
N SER A 518 4.79 8.27 -2.95
CA SER A 518 5.90 9.20 -3.17
C SER A 518 5.70 10.20 -4.31
N VAL A 519 4.89 9.87 -5.32
CA VAL A 519 4.64 10.73 -6.49
C VAL A 519 3.27 11.41 -6.47
N LEU A 520 2.43 11.12 -5.47
CA LEU A 520 1.02 11.55 -5.51
C LEU A 520 0.83 13.06 -5.61
N ALA A 521 1.58 13.83 -4.84
CA ALA A 521 1.47 15.29 -4.84
C ALA A 521 1.76 15.87 -6.24
N THR A 522 2.85 15.48 -6.88
CA THR A 522 3.22 15.95 -8.22
C THR A 522 2.27 15.39 -9.28
N ARG A 523 2.02 14.09 -9.27
CA ARG A 523 1.12 13.41 -10.21
C ARG A 523 -0.28 14.00 -10.20
N SER A 524 -0.83 14.36 -9.03
CA SER A 524 -2.16 14.95 -8.95
C SER A 524 -2.25 16.30 -9.66
N GLY A 525 -1.19 17.11 -9.62
CA GLY A 525 -1.10 18.35 -10.40
C GLY A 525 -1.08 18.09 -11.91
N GLU A 526 -0.25 17.14 -12.36
CA GLU A 526 -0.21 16.70 -13.76
C GLU A 526 -1.57 16.18 -14.25
N MET A 527 -2.28 15.42 -13.40
CA MET A 527 -3.63 14.92 -13.71
C MET A 527 -4.65 16.06 -13.85
N VAL A 528 -4.64 17.02 -12.93
CA VAL A 528 -5.53 18.19 -13.01
C VAL A 528 -5.26 18.98 -14.29
N GLN A 529 -3.99 19.16 -14.65
CA GLN A 529 -3.61 19.82 -15.89
C GLN A 529 -4.08 19.05 -17.14
N SER A 530 -3.87 17.72 -17.17
CA SER A 530 -4.29 16.88 -18.29
C SER A 530 -5.81 16.85 -18.47
N ILE A 531 -6.57 16.87 -17.37
CA ILE A 531 -8.04 16.76 -17.39
C ILE A 531 -8.69 18.12 -17.74
N PHE A 532 -8.19 19.22 -17.17
CA PHE A 532 -8.83 20.54 -17.24
C PHE A 532 -8.10 21.56 -18.12
N GLY A 533 -6.91 21.21 -18.64
CA GLY A 533 -6.17 22.07 -19.54
C GLY A 533 -5.73 23.40 -18.90
N THR A 534 -5.44 23.42 -17.59
CA THR A 534 -4.96 24.62 -16.91
C THR A 534 -3.56 24.96 -17.39
N GLU A 535 -3.41 26.05 -18.11
CA GLU A 535 -2.09 26.66 -18.38
C GLU A 535 -1.47 27.14 -17.06
N HIS A 536 -0.16 26.91 -16.92
CA HIS A 536 0.64 27.32 -15.76
C HIS A 536 0.90 28.82 -15.76
#